data_1ef64f55626420cb2535e2f3624111cc
#
_entry.id   1ef64f55626420cb2535e2f3624111cc
#
_cell.length_a   1.000
_cell.length_b   1.000
_cell.length_c   1.000
_cell.angle_alpha   90.00
_cell.angle_beta   90.00
_cell.angle_gamma   90.00
#
_symmetry.space_group_name_H-M   'P 1'
#
loop_
_entity.id
_entity.type
_entity.pdbx_description
1 polymer ?
#
loop_
_entity_poly.entity_id
_entity_poly.type
_entity_poly.pdbx_seq_one_letter_code
_entity_poly.pdbx_strand_id
1 'polypeptide(L)'
;QYEYSNPPDIGIPMNDIRKFRVEYSAGSYNFKLGDIYEIWGRGLVLNQFDDHITNFDNGTRGMMLEYSNGPITLSHINGNSNMYSNQFDDRVPDFNNVHNMNANRFQYDWNSIAIGLTQLRSNEDHQVTLGPDVSLNHNLKGAYFSMYGSNFDIFSEYIDKVSTQYVSTVAPNDTLKKGFGLYHNINFYFGNWGLSSEYKRFSFDAAHGDITVNDFGNQIEYQQMPTLGKEQNATLLGRVTH
;
A
#
# COMPACT_ATOMS: atom_id res chain seq x y z
N GLN A 1 3.00 -9.22 20.83
CA GLN A 1 3.80 -10.46 20.58
C GLN A 1 5.25 -10.18 20.91
N TYR A 2 5.82 -10.96 21.81
CA TYR A 2 7.26 -11.01 22.09
C TYR A 2 7.87 -12.18 21.32
N GLU A 3 9.01 -11.97 20.68
CA GLU A 3 9.70 -13.00 19.93
C GLU A 3 11.15 -13.16 20.41
N TYR A 4 11.55 -14.41 20.64
CA TYR A 4 12.92 -14.79 20.89
C TYR A 4 13.32 -15.89 19.90
N SER A 5 14.30 -15.61 19.06
CA SER A 5 14.84 -16.58 18.10
C SER A 5 16.35 -16.47 18.03
N ASN A 6 17.07 -17.56 18.43
CA ASN A 6 18.51 -17.65 18.32
C ASN A 6 18.99 -19.14 18.31
N PRO A 7 19.43 -19.71 17.19
CA PRO A 7 19.34 -19.14 15.82
C PRO A 7 17.91 -19.04 15.34
N PRO A 8 17.59 -18.10 14.44
CA PRO A 8 16.30 -18.01 13.83
C PRO A 8 16.11 -19.10 12.78
N ASP A 9 14.88 -19.56 12.59
CA ASP A 9 14.55 -20.46 11.47
C ASP A 9 14.61 -19.70 10.14
N ILE A 10 14.18 -18.45 10.15
CA ILE A 10 14.21 -17.52 8.99
C ILE A 10 14.51 -16.12 9.54
N GLY A 11 15.40 -15.38 8.87
CA GLY A 11 15.70 -13.98 9.17
C GLY A 11 16.77 -13.75 10.24
N ILE A 12 16.70 -12.63 10.94
CA ILE A 12 17.68 -12.17 11.92
C ILE A 12 17.34 -12.70 13.31
N PRO A 13 18.35 -13.03 14.18
CA PRO A 13 18.10 -13.31 15.59
C PRO A 13 17.30 -12.18 16.24
N MET A 14 16.20 -12.52 16.88
CA MET A 14 15.28 -11.56 17.49
C MET A 14 15.16 -11.80 18.99
N ASN A 15 15.17 -10.73 19.76
CA ASN A 15 14.87 -10.75 21.19
C ASN A 15 14.19 -9.43 21.55
N ASP A 16 12.96 -9.26 21.05
CA ASP A 16 12.24 -7.99 21.20
C ASP A 16 10.71 -8.17 21.07
N ILE A 17 9.99 -7.08 21.29
CA ILE A 17 8.56 -7.01 21.03
C ILE A 17 8.36 -6.85 19.52
N ARG A 18 8.03 -7.96 18.86
CA ARG A 18 7.79 -7.96 17.41
C ARG A 18 6.57 -7.12 17.03
N LYS A 19 5.46 -7.32 17.74
CA LYS A 19 4.20 -6.63 17.46
C LYS A 19 3.50 -6.22 18.73
N PHE A 20 2.97 -5.00 18.72
CA PHE A 20 2.02 -4.53 19.74
C PHE A 20 0.96 -3.65 19.11
N ARG A 21 -0.24 -3.70 19.65
CA ARG A 21 -1.36 -2.88 19.20
C ARG A 21 -2.22 -2.50 20.37
N VAL A 22 -2.55 -1.23 20.45
CA VAL A 22 -3.53 -0.69 21.40
C VAL A 22 -4.59 0.03 20.58
N GLU A 23 -5.85 -0.30 20.85
CA GLU A 23 -7.01 0.34 20.25
C GLU A 23 -7.90 0.94 21.32
N TYR A 24 -8.37 2.14 21.05
CA TYR A 24 -9.33 2.83 21.91
C TYR A 24 -10.41 3.46 21.05
N SER A 25 -11.66 3.07 21.32
CA SER A 25 -12.84 3.59 20.61
C SER A 25 -13.75 4.30 21.59
N ALA A 26 -14.14 5.54 21.27
CA ALA A 26 -15.05 6.35 22.06
C ALA A 26 -15.96 7.18 21.16
N GLY A 27 -17.25 6.85 21.14
CA GLY A 27 -18.24 7.51 20.30
C GLY A 27 -17.87 7.44 18.83
N SER A 28 -17.63 8.58 18.20
CA SER A 28 -17.26 8.71 16.79
C SER A 28 -15.75 8.57 16.52
N TYR A 29 -14.95 8.37 17.54
CA TYR A 29 -13.48 8.32 17.39
C TYR A 29 -12.95 6.91 17.62
N ASN A 30 -12.01 6.51 16.77
CA ASN A 30 -11.20 5.30 16.93
C ASN A 30 -9.73 5.70 16.85
N PHE A 31 -8.97 5.31 17.85
CA PHE A 31 -7.53 5.55 17.94
C PHE A 31 -6.80 4.21 18.00
N LYS A 32 -5.75 4.06 17.17
CA LYS A 32 -4.87 2.90 17.17
C LYS A 32 -3.43 3.37 17.38
N LEU A 33 -2.68 2.64 18.20
CA LEU A 33 -1.27 2.85 18.46
C LEU A 33 -0.53 1.52 18.34
N GLY A 34 0.62 1.53 17.67
CA GLY A 34 1.45 0.34 17.43
C GLY A 34 1.36 -0.13 15.99
N ASP A 35 1.21 -1.42 15.79
CA ASP A 35 1.20 -2.02 14.45
C ASP A 35 -0.20 -1.91 13.83
N ILE A 36 -0.29 -1.17 12.74
CA ILE A 36 -1.53 -0.78 12.04
C ILE A 36 -1.53 -1.44 10.67
N TYR A 37 -2.64 -2.07 10.33
CA TYR A 37 -2.89 -2.68 9.02
C TYR A 37 -4.20 -2.14 8.47
N GLU A 38 -4.11 -1.38 7.39
CA GLU A 38 -5.26 -0.73 6.76
C GLU A 38 -5.26 -0.96 5.25
N ILE A 39 -6.46 -1.11 4.71
CA ILE A 39 -6.70 -1.17 3.27
C ILE A 39 -7.73 -0.10 2.93
N TRP A 40 -7.36 0.84 2.07
CA TRP A 40 -8.25 1.89 1.62
C TRP A 40 -8.67 1.68 0.17
N GLY A 41 -9.99 1.71 -0.08
CA GLY A 41 -10.52 1.34 -1.38
C GLY A 41 -10.24 -0.13 -1.73
N ARG A 42 -9.62 -0.37 -2.86
CA ARG A 42 -9.06 -1.68 -3.26
C ARG A 42 -7.55 -1.75 -3.03
N GLY A 43 -7.00 -0.79 -2.33
CA GLY A 43 -5.61 -0.80 -1.92
C GLY A 43 -4.64 -0.17 -2.92
N LEU A 44 -5.09 0.65 -3.85
CA LEU A 44 -4.17 1.31 -4.78
C LEU A 44 -3.29 2.36 -4.09
N VAL A 45 -3.79 3.02 -3.05
CA VAL A 45 -3.00 3.98 -2.26
C VAL A 45 -2.40 3.32 -1.03
N LEU A 46 -3.20 2.56 -0.29
CA LEU A 46 -2.77 1.91 0.95
C LEU A 46 -3.35 0.51 1.02
N ASN A 47 -2.45 -0.49 1.09
CA ASN A 47 -2.79 -1.89 1.26
C ASN A 47 -1.79 -2.56 2.19
N GLN A 48 -2.12 -2.64 3.45
CA GLN A 48 -1.24 -3.16 4.49
C GLN A 48 -1.74 -4.50 5.00
N PHE A 49 -0.86 -5.46 5.07
CA PHE A 49 -1.16 -6.80 5.56
C PHE A 49 0.09 -7.49 6.10
N ASP A 50 -0.13 -8.54 6.84
CA ASP A 50 0.89 -9.45 7.35
C ASP A 50 0.62 -10.84 6.77
N ASP A 51 1.55 -11.33 5.96
CA ASP A 51 1.51 -12.67 5.39
C ASP A 51 2.65 -13.53 5.98
N HIS A 52 2.29 -14.36 6.94
CA HIS A 52 3.22 -15.25 7.59
C HIS A 52 3.81 -16.34 6.66
N ILE A 53 3.11 -16.67 5.56
CA ILE A 53 3.57 -17.71 4.63
C ILE A 53 4.75 -17.20 3.81
N THR A 54 4.67 -15.95 3.36
CA THR A 54 5.73 -15.31 2.57
C THR A 54 6.70 -14.51 3.43
N ASN A 55 6.50 -14.49 4.75
CA ASN A 55 7.23 -13.64 5.70
C ASN A 55 7.23 -12.15 5.28
N PHE A 56 6.10 -11.72 4.76
CA PHE A 56 5.91 -10.37 4.27
C PHE A 56 5.03 -9.58 5.25
N ASP A 57 5.54 -8.47 5.75
CA ASP A 57 4.84 -7.57 6.66
C ASP A 57 5.12 -6.12 6.25
N ASN A 58 4.06 -5.40 5.91
CA ASN A 58 4.12 -3.99 5.53
C ASN A 58 3.28 -3.09 6.42
N GLY A 59 2.93 -3.57 7.59
CA GLY A 59 2.20 -2.78 8.58
C GLY A 59 2.93 -1.50 8.95
N THR A 60 2.18 -0.48 9.31
CA THR A 60 2.73 0.77 9.85
C THR A 60 2.84 0.68 11.36
N ARG A 61 4.03 0.87 11.88
CA ARG A 61 4.22 1.10 13.33
C ARG A 61 4.12 2.59 13.61
N GLY A 62 3.02 2.98 14.24
CA GLY A 62 2.71 4.39 14.44
C GLY A 62 1.38 4.61 15.14
N MET A 63 0.67 5.64 14.70
CA MET A 63 -0.64 5.99 15.22
C MET A 63 -1.64 6.19 14.08
N MET A 64 -2.89 5.84 14.35
CA MET A 64 -4.04 6.13 13.51
C MET A 64 -5.12 6.80 14.33
N LEU A 65 -5.72 7.84 13.77
CA LEU A 65 -6.94 8.45 14.25
C LEU A 65 -8.01 8.34 13.18
N GLU A 66 -9.17 7.83 13.54
CA GLU A 66 -10.34 7.80 12.70
C GLU A 66 -11.51 8.49 13.39
N TYR A 67 -12.21 9.30 12.64
CA TYR A 67 -13.46 9.93 13.03
C TYR A 67 -14.56 9.49 12.07
N SER A 68 -15.63 8.88 12.61
CA SER A 68 -16.79 8.43 11.85
C SER A 68 -18.07 8.99 12.45
N ASN A 69 -18.80 9.78 11.68
CA ASN A 69 -20.08 10.32 12.10
C ASN A 69 -21.07 10.39 10.93
N GLY A 70 -22.16 9.64 11.04
CA GLY A 70 -23.13 9.49 9.96
C GLY A 70 -22.47 8.99 8.68
N PRO A 71 -22.59 9.71 7.56
CA PRO A 71 -22.02 9.27 6.28
C PRO A 71 -20.52 9.60 6.12
N ILE A 72 -19.90 10.30 7.05
CA ILE A 72 -18.54 10.81 6.91
C ILE A 72 -17.56 9.97 7.72
N THR A 73 -16.48 9.54 7.09
CA THR A 73 -15.32 8.95 7.75
C THR A 73 -14.06 9.72 7.33
N LEU A 74 -13.29 10.13 8.34
CA LEU A 74 -11.96 10.73 8.20
C LEU A 74 -10.94 9.84 8.87
N SER A 75 -9.85 9.49 8.19
CA SER A 75 -8.79 8.67 8.78
C SER A 75 -7.44 9.32 8.51
N HIS A 76 -6.59 9.29 9.51
CA HIS A 76 -5.21 9.76 9.45
C HIS A 76 -4.28 8.71 10.05
N ILE A 77 -3.22 8.37 9.32
CA ILE A 77 -2.17 7.45 9.76
C ILE A 77 -0.83 8.17 9.68
N ASN A 78 -0.03 8.02 10.72
CA ASN A 78 1.35 8.49 10.73
C ASN A 78 2.24 7.46 11.43
N GLY A 79 3.36 7.11 10.82
CA GLY A 79 4.30 6.14 11.38
C GLY A 79 5.32 5.66 10.36
N ASN A 80 6.00 4.59 10.73
CA ASN A 80 7.03 3.96 9.93
C ASN A 80 6.58 2.57 9.50
N SER A 81 6.78 2.24 8.23
CA SER A 81 6.66 0.89 7.71
C SER A 81 8.06 0.36 7.41
N ASN A 82 8.43 -0.75 8.03
CA ASN A 82 9.69 -1.42 7.77
C ASN A 82 9.40 -2.59 6.86
N MET A 83 10.09 -2.65 5.74
CA MET A 83 9.92 -3.72 4.78
C MET A 83 11.22 -4.46 4.62
N TYR A 84 11.16 -5.76 4.86
CA TYR A 84 12.28 -6.67 4.66
C TYR A 84 12.09 -7.39 3.35
N SER A 85 13.10 -7.37 2.50
CA SER A 85 13.18 -8.22 1.32
C SER A 85 14.23 -9.28 1.55
N ASN A 86 13.85 -10.55 1.44
CA ASN A 86 14.78 -11.66 1.46
C ASN A 86 15.10 -12.01 0.01
N GLN A 87 16.41 -12.01 -0.32
CA GLN A 87 16.89 -12.65 -1.57
C GLN A 87 17.15 -14.14 -1.33
N PHE A 88 17.99 -14.76 -2.14
CA PHE A 88 18.24 -16.21 -2.16
C PHE A 88 18.78 -16.82 -0.86
N ASP A 89 19.28 -16.03 0.09
CA ASP A 89 19.62 -16.51 1.41
C ASP A 89 18.56 -16.05 2.42
N ASP A 90 17.64 -16.94 2.76
CA ASP A 90 16.50 -16.70 3.66
C ASP A 90 16.92 -16.26 5.09
N ARG A 91 18.21 -16.21 5.40
CA ARG A 91 18.71 -15.91 6.74
C ARG A 91 19.19 -14.49 6.93
N VAL A 92 19.42 -13.77 5.83
CA VAL A 92 19.90 -12.38 5.88
C VAL A 92 18.98 -11.52 5.03
N PRO A 93 18.22 -10.59 5.61
CA PRO A 93 17.46 -9.63 4.81
C PRO A 93 18.43 -8.74 4.05
N ASP A 94 18.33 -8.74 2.74
CA ASP A 94 19.23 -7.96 1.89
C ASP A 94 18.97 -6.46 1.98
N PHE A 95 17.74 -6.07 2.32
CA PHE A 95 17.33 -4.69 2.41
C PHE A 95 16.37 -4.47 3.58
N ASN A 96 16.65 -3.45 4.36
CA ASN A 96 15.73 -2.88 5.31
C ASN A 96 15.32 -1.49 4.79
N ASN A 97 14.15 -1.42 4.15
CA ASN A 97 13.61 -0.16 3.70
C ASN A 97 12.67 0.40 4.75
N VAL A 98 13.02 1.56 5.27
CA VAL A 98 12.19 2.28 6.23
C VAL A 98 11.42 3.37 5.51
N HIS A 99 10.11 3.21 5.44
CA HIS A 99 9.20 4.22 4.90
C HIS A 99 8.61 5.04 6.04
N ASN A 100 8.95 6.31 6.12
CA ASN A 100 8.22 7.27 6.95
C ASN A 100 6.95 7.67 6.22
N MET A 101 5.80 7.33 6.76
CA MET A 101 4.52 7.42 6.08
C MET A 101 3.56 8.36 6.79
N ASN A 102 2.86 9.17 5.99
CA ASN A 102 1.71 9.96 6.39
C ASN A 102 0.58 9.74 5.39
N ALA A 103 -0.53 9.23 5.84
CA ALA A 103 -1.67 8.92 4.99
C ALA A 103 -2.96 9.53 5.52
N ASN A 104 -3.82 9.98 4.62
CA ASN A 104 -5.11 10.60 4.91
C ASN A 104 -6.19 10.00 4.03
N ARG A 105 -7.36 9.77 4.60
CA ARG A 105 -8.56 9.35 3.88
C ARG A 105 -9.75 10.21 4.30
N PHE A 106 -10.54 10.61 3.32
CA PHE A 106 -11.91 11.09 3.45
C PHE A 106 -12.83 10.11 2.74
N GLN A 107 -13.89 9.67 3.38
CA GLN A 107 -14.93 8.84 2.76
C GLN A 107 -16.31 9.40 3.09
N TYR A 108 -17.17 9.38 2.10
CA TYR A 108 -18.57 9.74 2.22
C TYR A 108 -19.44 8.58 1.73
N ASP A 109 -20.28 8.06 2.61
CA ASP A 109 -21.17 6.94 2.35
C ASP A 109 -22.62 7.44 2.28
N TRP A 110 -23.25 7.30 1.13
CA TRP A 110 -24.64 7.70 0.93
C TRP A 110 -25.46 6.53 0.37
N ASN A 111 -26.28 5.91 1.23
CA ASN A 111 -27.07 4.73 0.90
C ASN A 111 -26.19 3.62 0.27
N SER A 112 -26.34 3.41 -1.05
CA SER A 112 -25.62 2.42 -1.82
C SER A 112 -24.40 2.97 -2.58
N ILE A 113 -24.00 4.19 -2.29
CA ILE A 113 -22.86 4.85 -2.94
C ILE A 113 -21.82 5.20 -1.87
N ALA A 114 -20.56 4.92 -2.16
CA ALA A 114 -19.43 5.43 -1.38
C ALA A 114 -18.44 6.15 -2.29
N ILE A 115 -17.95 7.29 -1.83
CA ILE A 115 -16.91 8.07 -2.49
C ILE A 115 -15.78 8.29 -1.51
N GLY A 116 -14.55 8.01 -1.92
CA GLY A 116 -13.38 8.24 -1.09
C GLY A 116 -12.31 9.04 -1.80
N LEU A 117 -11.61 9.86 -1.02
CA LEU A 117 -10.39 10.56 -1.42
C LEU A 117 -9.28 10.11 -0.50
N THR A 118 -8.13 9.80 -1.09
CA THR A 118 -6.98 9.29 -0.35
C THR A 118 -5.72 10.05 -0.72
N GLN A 119 -4.84 10.21 0.24
CA GLN A 119 -3.50 10.75 0.03
C GLN A 119 -2.52 9.98 0.89
N LEU A 120 -1.37 9.63 0.31
CA LEU A 120 -0.24 9.07 1.02
C LEU A 120 1.03 9.81 0.62
N ARG A 121 1.82 10.18 1.62
CA ARG A 121 3.19 10.67 1.45
C ARG A 121 4.12 9.71 2.17
N SER A 122 5.14 9.27 1.48
CA SER A 122 6.16 8.39 2.05
C SER A 122 7.54 8.94 1.72
N ASN A 123 8.42 8.88 2.69
CA ASN A 123 9.85 9.14 2.52
C ASN A 123 10.60 7.86 2.83
N GLU A 124 11.48 7.47 1.94
CA GLU A 124 12.28 6.25 2.00
C GLU A 124 13.75 6.61 1.86
N ASP A 125 14.58 6.15 2.79
CA ASP A 125 16.02 6.39 2.80
C ASP A 125 16.74 5.05 2.57
N HIS A 126 17.51 4.98 1.49
CA HIS A 126 18.35 3.84 1.15
C HIS A 126 19.81 4.13 1.47
N GLN A 127 20.39 3.30 2.31
CA GLN A 127 21.83 3.29 2.52
C GLN A 127 22.47 2.30 1.54
N VAL A 128 23.23 2.82 0.59
CA VAL A 128 23.96 2.00 -0.37
C VAL A 128 25.36 1.72 0.16
N THR A 129 25.71 0.47 0.37
CA THR A 129 27.01 0.05 0.99
C THR A 129 28.24 0.57 0.25
N LEU A 130 28.17 0.84 -1.03
CA LEU A 130 29.26 1.31 -1.90
C LEU A 130 28.89 2.51 -2.78
N GLY A 131 27.87 3.28 -2.41
CA GLY A 131 27.39 4.42 -3.19
C GLY A 131 26.87 5.58 -2.32
N PRO A 132 26.42 6.65 -2.94
CA PRO A 132 25.79 7.74 -2.21
C PRO A 132 24.44 7.30 -1.65
N ASP A 133 24.09 7.83 -0.47
CA ASP A 133 22.76 7.65 0.09
C ASP A 133 21.70 8.22 -0.86
N VAL A 134 20.63 7.48 -1.05
CA VAL A 134 19.52 7.83 -1.94
C VAL A 134 18.25 7.96 -1.10
N SER A 135 17.59 9.09 -1.21
CA SER A 135 16.29 9.32 -0.59
C SER A 135 15.21 9.40 -1.67
N LEU A 136 14.10 8.71 -1.44
CA LEU A 136 12.93 8.67 -2.32
C LEU A 136 11.73 9.25 -1.61
N ASN A 137 11.12 10.27 -2.22
CA ASN A 137 9.88 10.85 -1.74
C ASN A 137 8.73 10.46 -2.69
N HIS A 138 7.72 9.82 -2.15
CA HIS A 138 6.52 9.42 -2.87
C HIS A 138 5.31 10.24 -2.42
N ASN A 139 4.53 10.74 -3.36
CA ASN A 139 3.26 11.39 -3.11
C ASN A 139 2.20 10.75 -3.99
N LEU A 140 1.29 10.01 -3.35
CA LEU A 140 0.16 9.35 -3.99
C LEU A 140 -1.11 10.11 -3.64
N LYS A 141 -1.97 10.31 -4.64
CA LYS A 141 -3.31 10.87 -4.45
C LYS A 141 -4.29 9.98 -5.19
N GLY A 142 -5.35 9.59 -4.52
CA GLY A 142 -6.33 8.69 -5.08
C GLY A 142 -7.76 9.15 -4.84
N ALA A 143 -8.64 8.62 -5.67
CA ALA A 143 -10.08 8.71 -5.49
C ALA A 143 -10.70 7.36 -5.83
N TYR A 144 -11.69 6.95 -5.05
CA TYR A 144 -12.48 5.77 -5.36
C TYR A 144 -13.96 6.04 -5.26
N PHE A 145 -14.69 5.24 -6.01
CA PHE A 145 -16.14 5.24 -6.07
C PHE A 145 -16.64 3.81 -6.02
N SER A 146 -17.64 3.57 -5.21
CA SER A 146 -18.38 2.32 -5.23
C SER A 146 -19.89 2.57 -5.28
N MET A 147 -20.60 1.71 -5.98
CA MET A 147 -22.05 1.72 -6.04
C MET A 147 -22.55 0.29 -6.14
N TYR A 148 -23.56 -0.03 -5.35
CA TYR A 148 -24.21 -1.34 -5.41
C TYR A 148 -25.72 -1.20 -5.50
N GLY A 149 -26.33 -2.12 -6.22
CA GLY A 149 -27.77 -2.26 -6.36
C GLY A 149 -28.20 -3.71 -6.16
N SER A 150 -29.50 -4.01 -6.37
CA SER A 150 -30.01 -5.37 -6.24
C SER A 150 -29.38 -6.34 -7.24
N ASN A 151 -28.94 -5.85 -8.40
CA ASN A 151 -28.50 -6.68 -9.52
C ASN A 151 -27.13 -6.28 -10.06
N PHE A 152 -26.43 -5.37 -9.42
CA PHE A 152 -25.09 -4.96 -9.84
C PHE A 152 -24.28 -4.42 -8.67
N ASP A 153 -22.98 -4.52 -8.80
CA ASP A 153 -22.03 -3.74 -8.05
C ASP A 153 -20.93 -3.16 -8.98
N ILE A 154 -20.48 -1.97 -8.67
CA ILE A 154 -19.48 -1.24 -9.44
C ILE A 154 -18.49 -0.68 -8.45
N PHE A 155 -17.21 -0.87 -8.73
CA PHE A 155 -16.12 -0.23 -8.01
C PHE A 155 -15.12 0.36 -9.00
N SER A 156 -14.65 1.57 -8.72
CA SER A 156 -13.62 2.25 -9.49
C SER A 156 -12.66 2.94 -8.56
N GLU A 157 -11.37 2.81 -8.81
CA GLU A 157 -10.33 3.52 -8.08
C GLU A 157 -9.27 4.02 -9.06
N TYR A 158 -8.87 5.28 -8.88
CA TYR A 158 -7.80 5.93 -9.62
C TYR A 158 -6.79 6.53 -8.67
N ILE A 159 -5.52 6.39 -8.99
CA ILE A 159 -4.44 7.05 -8.28
C ILE A 159 -3.49 7.75 -9.23
N ASP A 160 -2.93 8.85 -8.76
CA ASP A 160 -1.80 9.57 -9.35
C ASP A 160 -0.61 9.48 -8.39
N LYS A 161 0.58 9.19 -8.92
CA LYS A 161 1.80 9.06 -8.16
C LYS A 161 2.88 9.97 -8.70
N VAL A 162 3.53 10.68 -7.81
CA VAL A 162 4.74 11.46 -8.10
C VAL A 162 5.83 10.99 -7.15
N SER A 163 6.95 10.58 -7.73
CA SER A 163 8.15 10.18 -6.97
C SER A 163 9.31 11.10 -7.32
N THR A 164 10.04 11.54 -6.29
CA THR A 164 11.23 12.37 -6.43
C THR A 164 12.40 11.67 -5.79
N GLN A 165 13.47 11.48 -6.54
CA GLN A 165 14.70 10.85 -6.10
C GLN A 165 15.76 11.92 -5.83
N TYR A 166 16.40 11.85 -4.67
CA TYR A 166 17.53 12.69 -4.27
C TYR A 166 18.77 11.84 -4.09
N VAL A 167 19.89 12.24 -4.67
CA VAL A 167 21.19 11.57 -4.53
C VAL A 167 22.17 12.52 -3.84
N SER A 168 22.74 12.13 -2.71
CA SER A 168 23.43 13.04 -1.76
C SER A 168 24.77 13.62 -2.22
N THR A 169 25.40 13.14 -3.30
CA THR A 169 26.83 13.47 -3.56
C THR A 169 27.16 14.14 -4.87
N VAL A 170 26.28 14.23 -5.85
CA VAL A 170 26.64 14.85 -7.14
C VAL A 170 25.44 15.60 -7.69
N ALA A 171 25.53 16.93 -7.71
CA ALA A 171 24.62 17.85 -8.36
C ALA A 171 23.11 17.49 -8.29
N PRO A 172 22.24 18.40 -7.91
CA PRO A 172 20.83 18.12 -7.64
C PRO A 172 20.07 17.85 -8.95
N ASN A 173 20.26 16.71 -9.54
CA ASN A 173 19.36 16.24 -10.57
C ASN A 173 18.26 15.45 -9.87
N ASP A 174 17.34 16.16 -9.23
CA ASP A 174 16.10 15.59 -8.74
C ASP A 174 15.38 14.92 -9.91
N THR A 175 15.35 13.62 -9.91
CA THR A 175 14.62 12.89 -10.95
C THR A 175 13.17 12.77 -10.54
N LEU A 176 12.31 13.51 -11.23
CA LEU A 176 10.87 13.45 -11.02
C LEU A 176 10.28 12.37 -11.92
N LYS A 177 9.60 11.40 -11.33
CA LYS A 177 8.89 10.35 -12.05
C LYS A 177 7.41 10.38 -11.71
N LYS A 178 6.56 10.17 -12.71
CA LYS A 178 5.11 10.19 -12.59
C LYS A 178 4.54 8.85 -13.00
N GLY A 179 3.52 8.41 -12.30
CA GLY A 179 2.79 7.21 -12.62
C GLY A 179 1.32 7.34 -12.25
N PHE A 180 0.52 6.40 -12.67
CA PHE A 180 -0.88 6.32 -12.31
C PHE A 180 -1.34 4.87 -12.19
N GLY A 181 -2.42 4.66 -11.44
CA GLY A 181 -3.12 3.39 -11.36
C GLY A 181 -4.62 3.58 -11.57
N LEU A 182 -5.21 2.65 -12.28
CA LEU A 182 -6.65 2.60 -12.51
C LEU A 182 -7.14 1.17 -12.30
N TYR A 183 -8.19 1.04 -11.50
CA TYR A 183 -8.89 -0.20 -11.26
C TYR A 183 -10.39 -0.01 -11.45
N HIS A 184 -11.01 -0.89 -12.22
CA HIS A 184 -12.46 -0.98 -12.35
C HIS A 184 -12.90 -2.43 -12.14
N ASN A 185 -13.98 -2.60 -11.40
CA ASN A 185 -14.69 -3.86 -11.28
C ASN A 185 -16.19 -3.59 -11.45
N ILE A 186 -16.83 -4.37 -12.30
CA ILE A 186 -18.27 -4.28 -12.56
C ILE A 186 -18.82 -5.69 -12.55
N ASN A 187 -19.84 -5.91 -11.72
CA ASN A 187 -20.56 -7.17 -11.65
C ASN A 187 -22.04 -6.94 -11.90
N PHE A 188 -22.65 -7.80 -12.69
CA PHE A 188 -24.08 -7.85 -12.94
C PHE A 188 -24.65 -9.22 -12.64
N TYR A 189 -25.85 -9.26 -12.07
CA TYR A 189 -26.52 -10.48 -11.65
C TYR A 189 -27.92 -10.55 -12.30
N PHE A 190 -28.18 -11.59 -13.09
CA PHE A 190 -29.43 -11.78 -13.84
C PHE A 190 -29.97 -13.20 -13.57
N GLY A 191 -30.84 -13.32 -12.58
CA GLY A 191 -31.34 -14.61 -12.16
C GLY A 191 -30.19 -15.55 -11.75
N ASN A 192 -29.98 -16.61 -12.53
CA ASN A 192 -28.89 -17.58 -12.28
C ASN A 192 -27.56 -17.20 -12.98
N TRP A 193 -27.51 -16.05 -13.64
CA TRP A 193 -26.32 -15.60 -14.37
C TRP A 193 -25.58 -14.50 -13.62
N GLY A 194 -24.28 -14.59 -13.60
CA GLY A 194 -23.38 -13.53 -13.14
C GLY A 194 -22.38 -13.15 -14.24
N LEU A 195 -22.29 -11.86 -14.52
CA LEU A 195 -21.27 -11.29 -15.40
C LEU A 195 -20.34 -10.44 -14.56
N SER A 196 -19.05 -10.75 -14.54
CA SER A 196 -18.02 -9.99 -13.88
C SER A 196 -16.99 -9.48 -14.89
N SER A 197 -16.65 -8.21 -14.79
CA SER A 197 -15.59 -7.60 -15.60
C SER A 197 -14.64 -6.83 -14.69
N GLU A 198 -13.35 -7.06 -14.85
CA GLU A 198 -12.28 -6.38 -14.14
C GLU A 198 -11.31 -5.75 -15.14
N TYR A 199 -11.01 -4.47 -14.94
CA TYR A 199 -10.04 -3.75 -15.75
C TYR A 199 -9.00 -3.11 -14.84
N LYS A 200 -7.72 -3.34 -15.14
CA LYS A 200 -6.57 -2.80 -14.42
C LYS A 200 -5.61 -2.16 -15.41
N ARG A 201 -5.12 -0.99 -15.06
CA ARG A 201 -4.08 -0.31 -15.83
C ARG A 201 -3.15 0.42 -14.88
N PHE A 202 -1.86 0.12 -14.97
CA PHE A 202 -0.81 0.75 -14.18
C PHE A 202 0.27 1.31 -15.07
N SER A 203 0.81 2.45 -14.66
CA SER A 203 2.00 3.04 -15.22
C SER A 203 2.77 3.68 -14.07
N PHE A 204 3.57 2.88 -13.40
CA PHE A 204 4.42 3.34 -12.30
C PHE A 204 5.86 3.36 -12.78
N ASP A 205 6.24 4.46 -13.36
CA ASP A 205 7.57 4.65 -13.94
C ASP A 205 8.60 5.09 -12.88
N ALA A 206 8.29 4.86 -11.62
CA ALA A 206 9.14 5.25 -10.52
C ALA A 206 10.31 4.28 -10.39
N ALA A 207 11.51 4.79 -10.50
CA ALA A 207 12.77 4.11 -10.19
C ALA A 207 13.09 2.84 -11.02
N HIS A 208 12.40 2.58 -12.11
CA HIS A 208 12.78 1.50 -13.02
C HIS A 208 14.04 1.85 -13.80
N GLY A 209 15.05 1.01 -13.68
CA GLY A 209 16.28 1.10 -14.46
C GLY A 209 17.43 1.85 -13.79
N ASP A 210 17.29 2.30 -12.55
CA ASP A 210 18.43 2.75 -11.77
C ASP A 210 19.03 1.55 -11.00
N ILE A 211 20.27 1.22 -11.29
CA ILE A 211 20.98 0.08 -10.69
C ILE A 211 21.21 0.28 -9.19
N THR A 212 21.15 1.53 -8.72
CA THR A 212 21.38 1.89 -7.32
C THR A 212 20.12 1.81 -6.47
N VAL A 213 18.96 1.87 -7.09
CA VAL A 213 17.67 1.74 -6.43
C VAL A 213 17.02 0.48 -6.97
N ASN A 214 17.16 -0.61 -6.24
CA ASN A 214 16.50 -1.84 -6.60
C ASN A 214 15.00 -1.63 -6.77
N ASP A 215 14.40 -2.44 -7.62
CA ASP A 215 12.96 -2.50 -7.90
C ASP A 215 12.07 -2.59 -6.66
N PHE A 216 12.65 -2.78 -5.49
CA PHE A 216 11.99 -2.88 -4.18
C PHE A 216 11.57 -1.55 -3.57
N GLY A 217 12.05 -0.42 -4.10
CA GLY A 217 11.71 0.91 -3.60
C GLY A 217 10.23 1.30 -3.73
N ASN A 218 9.38 0.43 -4.22
CA ASN A 218 7.96 0.69 -4.43
C ASN A 218 7.07 -0.43 -3.92
N GLN A 219 7.41 -1.00 -2.81
CA GLN A 219 6.67 -2.12 -2.23
C GLN A 219 5.23 -1.76 -1.87
N ILE A 220 4.93 -0.51 -1.60
CA ILE A 220 3.54 -0.06 -1.45
C ILE A 220 2.73 -0.35 -2.71
N GLU A 221 3.34 -0.28 -3.89
CA GLU A 221 2.70 -0.62 -5.16
C GLU A 221 2.54 -2.11 -5.38
N TYR A 222 3.52 -2.91 -4.96
CA TYR A 222 3.48 -4.36 -5.13
C TYR A 222 2.31 -5.03 -4.45
N GLN A 223 1.94 -4.50 -3.33
CA GLN A 223 0.95 -5.10 -2.46
C GLN A 223 -0.46 -4.92 -2.93
N GLN A 224 -0.66 -4.02 -3.86
CA GLN A 224 -1.99 -3.59 -4.20
C GLN A 224 -2.71 -4.54 -5.14
N MET A 225 -1.97 -5.34 -5.89
CA MET A 225 -2.52 -6.26 -6.87
C MET A 225 -1.65 -7.51 -7.01
N PRO A 226 -1.67 -8.42 -6.05
CA PRO A 226 -0.82 -9.61 -6.06
C PRO A 226 -1.07 -10.55 -7.25
N THR A 227 -2.21 -10.41 -7.91
CA THR A 227 -2.58 -11.24 -9.08
C THR A 227 -2.07 -10.71 -10.41
N LEU A 228 -1.60 -9.48 -10.44
CA LEU A 228 -0.97 -8.88 -11.62
C LEU A 228 0.44 -8.47 -11.25
N GLY A 229 1.42 -9.01 -11.93
CA GLY A 229 2.80 -8.52 -11.81
C GLY A 229 2.90 -7.02 -12.08
N LYS A 230 4.07 -6.44 -11.95
CA LYS A 230 4.36 -5.03 -12.28
C LYS A 230 4.22 -4.72 -13.78
N GLU A 231 3.21 -5.22 -14.41
CA GLU A 231 3.04 -4.98 -15.83
C GLU A 231 2.52 -3.57 -16.09
N GLN A 232 3.22 -2.83 -16.89
CA GLN A 232 2.81 -1.49 -17.36
C GLN A 232 1.63 -1.55 -18.33
N ASN A 233 1.10 -2.73 -18.61
CA ASN A 233 0.09 -2.96 -19.63
C ASN A 233 -1.32 -3.02 -19.03
N ALA A 234 -2.26 -2.51 -19.77
CA ALA A 234 -3.68 -2.65 -19.46
C ALA A 234 -4.12 -4.12 -19.64
N THR A 235 -4.78 -4.66 -18.64
CA THR A 235 -5.35 -6.00 -18.70
C THR A 235 -6.86 -5.93 -18.47
N LEU A 236 -7.60 -6.47 -19.41
CA LEU A 236 -9.05 -6.66 -19.28
C LEU A 236 -9.32 -8.13 -18.95
N LEU A 237 -9.92 -8.36 -17.79
CA LEU A 237 -10.38 -9.68 -17.37
C LEU A 237 -11.89 -9.70 -17.40
N GLY A 238 -12.45 -10.60 -18.17
CA GLY A 238 -13.87 -10.86 -18.19
C GLY A 238 -14.19 -12.29 -17.75
N ARG A 239 -15.15 -12.43 -16.85
CA ARG A 239 -15.63 -13.74 -16.40
C ARG A 239 -17.15 -13.78 -16.48
N VAL A 240 -17.66 -14.85 -17.09
CA VAL A 240 -19.09 -15.20 -17.06
C VAL A 240 -19.25 -16.45 -16.20
N THR A 241 -20.11 -16.37 -15.20
CA THR A 241 -20.49 -17.52 -14.35
C THR A 241 -21.96 -17.85 -14.57
N HIS A 242 -22.27 -19.12 -14.60
CA HIS A 242 -23.61 -19.67 -14.81
C HIS A 242 -24.08 -20.42 -13.56
#